data_5b1ffee62d2a048426ed541b5817afa4
#
_entry.id   5b1ffee62d2a048426ed541b5817afa4
#
_cell.length_a   1.000
_cell.length_b   1.000
_cell.length_c   1.000
_cell.angle_alpha   90.00
_cell.angle_beta   90.00
_cell.angle_gamma   90.00
#
_symmetry.space_group_name_H-M   'P 1'
#
loop_
_entity.id
_entity.type
_entity.pdbx_description
1 polymer ?
#
loop_
_entity_poly.entity_id
_entity_poly.type
_entity_poly.pdbx_seq_one_letter_code
_entity_poly.pdbx_strand_id
1 'polypeptide(L)'
;MDELPVKKPREISALGFDFGTRRIGVAFGQSLTGSAAAVATLAARDGIPDWNDLDALVAKWQPDVFVVGQPYNMDDSESELLLRARKFGNRLNGRYHKPCYGMDERLSSFEARGKLLRRESSAQLDSLAAQLILEGWFSFLEEKFPRQPF
;
A
#
# COMPACT_ATOMS: atom_id res chain seq x y z
N MET A 1 -5.09 12.17 3.83
CA MET A 1 -4.05 11.14 4.10
C MET A 1 -2.73 11.66 3.55
N ASP A 2 -1.75 11.81 4.40
CA ASP A 2 -0.44 12.30 3.99
C ASP A 2 0.28 11.24 3.14
N GLU A 3 1.16 11.69 2.25
CA GLU A 3 1.94 10.78 1.41
C GLU A 3 3.19 10.27 2.09
N LEU A 4 3.83 11.11 2.91
CA LEU A 4 5.07 10.76 3.60
C LEU A 4 5.08 11.35 5.02
N PRO A 5 5.86 10.73 5.93
CA PRO A 5 6.07 11.30 7.26
C PRO A 5 6.68 12.70 7.18
N VAL A 6 6.32 13.56 8.13
CA VAL A 6 6.89 14.91 8.24
C VAL A 6 8.32 14.84 8.79
N LYS A 7 8.56 13.97 9.77
CA LYS A 7 9.88 13.76 10.37
C LYS A 7 10.50 12.48 9.88
N LYS A 8 11.82 12.42 9.82
CA LYS A 8 12.56 11.21 9.45
C LYS A 8 12.18 10.06 10.40
N PRO A 9 11.58 8.97 9.87
CA PRO A 9 11.25 7.83 10.70
C PRO A 9 12.49 6.98 11.02
N ARG A 10 12.37 6.15 12.05
CA ARG A 10 13.29 5.03 12.23
C ARG A 10 13.09 4.04 11.08
N GLU A 11 13.95 3.00 11.04
CA GLU A 11 13.64 1.87 10.17
C GLU A 11 12.26 1.32 10.55
N ILE A 12 11.38 1.27 9.57
CA ILE A 12 9.98 0.90 9.77
C ILE A 12 9.58 -0.26 8.88
N SER A 13 8.61 -1.02 9.37
CA SER A 13 7.90 -2.00 8.57
C SER A 13 6.54 -1.44 8.15
N ALA A 14 6.03 -1.91 7.01
CA ALA A 14 4.76 -1.44 6.48
C ALA A 14 3.96 -2.55 5.84
N LEU A 15 2.63 -2.47 5.96
CA LEU A 15 1.71 -3.19 5.08
C LEU A 15 1.23 -2.21 4.01
N GLY A 16 1.40 -2.62 2.75
CA GLY A 16 0.91 -1.88 1.60
C GLY A 16 -0.35 -2.52 1.03
N PHE A 17 -1.24 -1.69 0.51
CA PHE A 17 -2.55 -2.14 0.02
C PHE A 17 -2.82 -1.60 -1.37
N ASP A 18 -3.24 -2.49 -2.26
CA ASP A 18 -3.90 -2.12 -3.51
C ASP A 18 -5.39 -2.28 -3.29
N PHE A 19 -6.06 -1.15 -3.07
CA PHE A 19 -7.46 -1.12 -2.70
C PHE A 19 -8.36 -1.43 -3.91
N GLY A 20 -9.31 -2.32 -3.73
CA GLY A 20 -10.37 -2.59 -4.68
C GLY A 20 -11.68 -2.86 -3.97
N THR A 21 -12.80 -2.77 -4.70
CA THR A 21 -14.13 -2.97 -4.11
C THR A 21 -14.44 -4.44 -3.85
N ARG A 22 -13.81 -5.35 -4.61
CA ARG A 22 -14.02 -6.81 -4.48
C ARG A 22 -12.84 -7.54 -3.87
N ARG A 23 -11.63 -7.01 -4.04
CA ARG A 23 -10.39 -7.59 -3.55
C ARG A 23 -9.44 -6.49 -3.14
N ILE A 24 -8.66 -6.76 -2.11
CA ILE A 24 -7.63 -5.85 -1.63
C ILE A 24 -6.32 -6.63 -1.58
N GLY A 25 -5.37 -6.24 -2.42
CA GLY A 25 -4.03 -6.82 -2.42
C GLY A 25 -3.22 -6.29 -1.24
N VAL A 26 -2.40 -7.15 -0.64
CA VAL A 26 -1.60 -6.82 0.55
C VAL A 26 -0.15 -7.24 0.34
N ALA A 27 0.76 -6.35 0.68
CA ALA A 27 2.20 -6.60 0.69
C ALA A 27 2.80 -6.17 2.02
N PHE A 28 3.89 -6.79 2.39
CA PHE A 28 4.69 -6.41 3.57
C PHE A 28 6.10 -6.04 3.13
N GLY A 29 6.65 -5.00 3.73
CA GLY A 29 8.01 -4.58 3.45
C GLY A 29 8.64 -3.83 4.60
N GLN A 30 9.94 -3.55 4.43
CA GLN A 30 10.75 -2.85 5.42
C GLN A 30 11.56 -1.75 4.76
N SER A 31 11.64 -0.61 5.40
CA SER A 31 12.41 0.53 4.89
C SER A 31 13.92 0.25 4.84
N LEU A 32 14.41 -0.61 5.72
CA LEU A 32 15.85 -0.96 5.78
C LEU A 32 16.34 -1.52 4.43
N THR A 33 15.57 -2.40 3.81
CA THR A 33 15.91 -3.00 2.52
C THR A 33 15.26 -2.27 1.35
N GLY A 34 14.24 -1.46 1.60
CA GLY A 34 13.44 -0.80 0.55
C GLY A 34 12.63 -1.79 -0.27
N SER A 35 12.51 -3.04 0.15
CA SER A 35 11.84 -4.09 -0.58
C SER A 35 10.52 -4.50 0.08
N ALA A 36 9.64 -5.06 -0.72
CA ALA A 36 8.37 -5.59 -0.27
C ALA A 36 8.06 -6.90 -0.97
N ALA A 37 7.21 -7.70 -0.35
CA ALA A 37 6.74 -8.95 -0.90
C ALA A 37 5.21 -9.03 -0.80
N ALA A 38 4.57 -9.57 -1.83
CA ALA A 38 3.15 -9.86 -1.82
C ALA A 38 2.85 -10.92 -0.75
N VAL A 39 1.89 -10.66 0.12
CA VAL A 39 1.60 -11.58 1.24
C VAL A 39 0.18 -12.11 1.24
N ALA A 40 -0.79 -11.39 0.68
CA ALA A 40 -2.17 -11.84 0.67
C ALA A 40 -3.01 -11.05 -0.34
N THR A 41 -4.17 -11.62 -0.68
CA THR A 41 -5.26 -10.89 -1.32
C THR A 41 -6.52 -11.17 -0.49
N LEU A 42 -7.11 -10.09 0.03
CA LEU A 42 -8.31 -10.19 0.85
C LEU A 42 -9.54 -10.05 -0.02
N ALA A 43 -10.55 -10.88 0.19
CA ALA A 43 -11.87 -10.64 -0.38
C ALA A 43 -12.50 -9.41 0.30
N ALA A 44 -13.22 -8.62 -0.48
CA ALA A 44 -13.92 -7.44 0.02
C ALA A 44 -15.33 -7.38 -0.55
N ARG A 45 -16.20 -6.68 0.15
CA ARG A 45 -17.56 -6.37 -0.31
C ARG A 45 -17.73 -4.86 -0.23
N ASP A 46 -17.91 -4.22 -1.40
CA ASP A 46 -17.98 -2.76 -1.51
C ASP A 46 -16.79 -2.04 -0.85
N GLY A 47 -15.59 -2.62 -1.00
CA GLY A 47 -14.38 -2.08 -0.42
C GLY A 47 -14.18 -2.37 1.07
N ILE A 48 -15.02 -3.21 1.66
CA ILE A 48 -14.92 -3.59 3.07
C ILE A 48 -14.40 -5.03 3.16
N PRO A 49 -13.18 -5.23 3.72
CA PRO A 49 -12.65 -6.58 3.90
C PRO A 49 -13.34 -7.29 5.06
N ASP A 50 -13.13 -8.60 5.17
CA ASP A 50 -13.36 -9.28 6.44
C ASP A 50 -12.28 -8.79 7.42
N TRP A 51 -12.70 -8.04 8.42
CA TRP A 51 -11.79 -7.44 9.39
C TRP A 51 -11.04 -8.50 10.21
N ASN A 52 -11.61 -9.70 10.38
CA ASN A 52 -10.91 -10.79 11.06
C ASN A 52 -9.69 -11.23 10.27
N ASP A 53 -9.78 -11.31 8.95
CA ASP A 53 -8.66 -11.66 8.09
C ASP A 53 -7.57 -10.59 8.14
N LEU A 54 -7.96 -9.33 8.12
CA LEU A 54 -7.00 -8.24 8.21
C LEU A 54 -6.36 -8.15 9.59
N ASP A 55 -7.13 -8.35 10.66
CA ASP A 55 -6.59 -8.42 12.03
C ASP A 55 -5.51 -9.50 12.15
N ALA A 56 -5.73 -10.65 11.52
CA ALA A 56 -4.74 -11.74 11.52
C ALA A 56 -3.44 -11.34 10.80
N LEU A 57 -3.54 -10.63 9.68
CA LEU A 57 -2.36 -10.13 8.97
C LEU A 57 -1.61 -9.09 9.78
N VAL A 58 -2.32 -8.16 10.40
CA VAL A 58 -1.70 -7.12 11.24
C VAL A 58 -1.01 -7.76 12.46
N ALA A 59 -1.64 -8.75 13.07
CA ALA A 59 -1.04 -9.47 14.19
C ALA A 59 0.21 -10.26 13.77
N LYS A 60 0.18 -10.87 12.60
CA LYS A 60 1.32 -11.65 12.06
C LYS A 60 2.51 -10.77 11.71
N TRP A 61 2.27 -9.68 11.00
CA TRP A 61 3.33 -8.85 10.43
C TRP A 61 3.73 -7.68 11.33
N GLN A 62 2.87 -7.26 12.23
CA GLN A 62 3.08 -6.14 13.16
C GLN A 62 3.71 -4.92 12.48
N PRO A 63 3.04 -4.35 11.46
CA PRO A 63 3.58 -3.20 10.75
C PRO A 63 3.62 -1.96 11.64
N ASP A 64 4.58 -1.09 11.39
CA ASP A 64 4.64 0.22 12.03
C ASP A 64 3.69 1.21 11.39
N VAL A 65 3.50 1.09 10.07
CA VAL A 65 2.64 1.98 9.30
C VAL A 65 1.88 1.20 8.23
N PHE A 66 0.85 1.85 7.67
CA PHE A 66 0.12 1.37 6.51
C PHE A 66 0.35 2.30 5.33
N VAL A 67 0.39 1.74 4.12
CA VAL A 67 0.47 2.50 2.87
C VAL A 67 -0.65 2.03 1.96
N VAL A 68 -1.48 2.96 1.51
CA VAL A 68 -2.61 2.66 0.62
C VAL A 68 -2.39 3.35 -0.73
N GLY A 69 -2.45 2.59 -1.81
CA GLY A 69 -2.40 3.14 -3.15
C GLY A 69 -3.57 4.08 -3.41
N GLN A 70 -3.31 5.22 -4.04
CA GLN A 70 -4.31 6.22 -4.39
C GLN A 70 -4.51 6.25 -5.91
N PRO A 71 -5.65 5.75 -6.42
CA PRO A 71 -5.90 5.66 -7.85
C PRO A 71 -6.48 6.97 -8.41
N TYR A 72 -5.63 7.96 -8.64
CA TYR A 72 -6.02 9.19 -9.33
C TYR A 72 -6.31 8.93 -10.80
N ASN A 73 -7.21 9.72 -11.37
CA ASN A 73 -7.36 9.79 -12.81
C ASN A 73 -6.14 10.46 -13.45
N MET A 74 -5.91 10.23 -14.74
CA MET A 74 -4.74 10.77 -15.44
C MET A 74 -4.74 12.29 -15.51
N ASP A 75 -5.89 12.94 -15.39
CA ASP A 75 -6.05 14.40 -15.38
C ASP A 75 -5.95 15.02 -13.98
N ASP A 76 -5.42 14.27 -12.99
CA ASP A 76 -5.31 14.64 -11.58
C ASP A 76 -6.64 14.72 -10.84
N SER A 77 -7.78 14.46 -11.49
CA SER A 77 -9.07 14.49 -10.81
C SER A 77 -9.23 13.29 -9.86
N GLU A 78 -10.06 13.47 -8.84
CA GLU A 78 -10.36 12.45 -7.86
C GLU A 78 -11.48 11.54 -8.35
N SER A 79 -11.24 10.22 -8.37
CA SER A 79 -12.24 9.22 -8.70
C SER A 79 -13.02 8.82 -7.44
N GLU A 80 -14.17 8.18 -7.65
CA GLU A 80 -14.90 7.56 -6.54
C GLU A 80 -14.06 6.49 -5.85
N LEU A 81 -13.29 5.72 -6.62
CA LEU A 81 -12.40 4.70 -6.07
C LEU A 81 -11.33 5.31 -5.17
N LEU A 82 -10.78 6.48 -5.54
CA LEU A 82 -9.83 7.20 -4.70
C LEU A 82 -10.44 7.58 -3.35
N LEU A 83 -11.68 8.10 -3.37
CA LEU A 83 -12.37 8.49 -2.15
C LEU A 83 -12.62 7.28 -1.24
N ARG A 84 -12.96 6.14 -1.82
CA ARG A 84 -13.13 4.89 -1.08
C ARG A 84 -11.80 4.36 -0.53
N ALA A 85 -10.71 4.49 -1.29
CA ALA A 85 -9.37 4.12 -0.84
C ALA A 85 -8.94 4.96 0.37
N ARG A 86 -9.19 6.27 0.33
CA ARG A 86 -8.94 7.17 1.47
C ARG A 86 -9.76 6.78 2.69
N LYS A 87 -11.02 6.43 2.50
CA LYS A 87 -11.89 5.97 3.57
C LYS A 87 -11.36 4.68 4.20
N PHE A 88 -10.88 3.76 3.38
CA PHE A 88 -10.24 2.54 3.86
C PHE A 88 -9.01 2.86 4.70
N GLY A 89 -8.14 3.77 4.24
CA GLY A 89 -6.98 4.22 5.01
C GLY A 89 -7.34 4.84 6.35
N ASN A 90 -8.40 5.65 6.38
CA ASN A 90 -8.88 6.23 7.64
C ASN A 90 -9.39 5.16 8.61
N ARG A 91 -10.03 4.12 8.10
CA ARG A 91 -10.47 2.98 8.91
C ARG A 91 -9.28 2.19 9.47
N LEU A 92 -8.23 2.01 8.69
CA LEU A 92 -6.99 1.37 9.17
C LEU A 92 -6.40 2.16 10.33
N ASN A 93 -6.26 3.47 10.17
CA ASN A 93 -5.75 4.34 11.22
C ASN A 93 -6.62 4.26 12.49
N GLY A 94 -7.94 4.34 12.34
CA GLY A 94 -8.86 4.29 13.47
C GLY A 94 -8.87 2.95 14.19
N ARG A 95 -8.76 1.84 13.45
CA ARG A 95 -8.82 0.50 14.02
C ARG A 95 -7.51 0.07 14.70
N TYR A 96 -6.37 0.38 14.08
CA TYR A 96 -5.07 -0.12 14.54
C TYR A 96 -4.22 0.94 15.23
N HIS A 97 -4.64 2.19 15.21
CA HIS A 97 -3.94 3.32 15.83
C HIS A 97 -2.49 3.47 15.31
N LYS A 98 -2.32 3.29 14.01
CA LYS A 98 -1.03 3.42 13.33
C LYS A 98 -1.15 4.38 12.16
N PRO A 99 -0.08 5.11 11.82
CA PRO A 99 -0.11 6.02 10.67
C PRO A 99 -0.46 5.30 9.37
N CYS A 100 -1.24 5.96 8.53
CA CYS A 100 -1.58 5.48 7.21
C CYS A 100 -1.19 6.55 6.19
N TYR A 101 -0.38 6.16 5.19
CA TYR A 101 0.09 7.05 4.14
C TYR A 101 -0.50 6.64 2.80
N GLY A 102 -0.65 7.61 1.90
CA GLY A 102 -1.13 7.37 0.55
C GLY A 102 0.00 7.39 -0.47
N MET A 103 -0.04 6.48 -1.43
CA MET A 103 0.88 6.44 -2.57
C MET A 103 0.11 6.63 -3.86
N ASP A 104 0.45 7.65 -4.65
CA ASP A 104 -0.15 7.85 -5.96
C ASP A 104 0.24 6.69 -6.87
N GLU A 105 -0.74 5.88 -7.27
CA GLU A 105 -0.50 4.67 -8.08
C GLU A 105 0.08 4.99 -9.46
N ARG A 106 -0.15 6.20 -9.99
CA ARG A 106 0.43 6.62 -11.27
C ARG A 106 1.96 6.64 -11.22
N LEU A 107 2.54 6.78 -10.03
CA LEU A 107 3.98 6.83 -9.81
C LEU A 107 4.60 5.47 -9.58
N SER A 108 3.82 4.40 -9.50
CA SER A 108 4.32 3.03 -9.41
C SER A 108 4.75 2.54 -10.81
N SER A 109 5.63 1.53 -10.84
CA SER A 109 6.23 1.02 -12.08
C SER A 109 5.19 0.47 -13.06
N PHE A 110 4.82 1.26 -14.06
CA PHE A 110 3.79 0.93 -15.05
C PHE A 110 4.19 -0.25 -15.95
N GLU A 111 5.46 -0.32 -16.36
CA GLU A 111 5.95 -1.41 -17.23
C GLU A 111 5.92 -2.75 -16.53
N ALA A 112 6.31 -2.80 -15.25
CA ALA A 112 6.25 -4.02 -14.46
C ALA A 112 4.81 -4.51 -14.33
N ARG A 113 3.85 -3.60 -14.13
CA ARG A 113 2.42 -3.93 -14.11
C ARG A 113 1.96 -4.58 -15.41
N GLY A 114 2.36 -4.04 -16.55
CA GLY A 114 2.00 -4.57 -17.86
C GLY A 114 2.50 -5.99 -18.07
N LYS A 115 3.69 -6.32 -17.60
CA LYS A 115 4.25 -7.68 -17.67
C LYS A 115 3.52 -8.65 -16.75
N LEU A 116 3.17 -8.22 -15.54
CA LEU A 116 2.46 -9.04 -14.58
C LEU A 116 1.04 -9.37 -15.04
N LEU A 117 0.34 -8.42 -15.66
CA LEU A 117 -1.03 -8.60 -16.15
C LEU A 117 -1.19 -9.73 -17.17
N ARG A 118 -0.12 -10.19 -17.79
CA ARG A 118 -0.15 -11.23 -18.83
C ARG A 118 0.00 -12.65 -18.30
N ARG A 119 0.46 -12.83 -17.04
CA ARG A 119 0.90 -14.13 -16.53
C ARG A 119 0.23 -14.59 -15.26
N GLU A 120 -0.37 -13.67 -14.50
CA GLU A 120 -0.81 -13.93 -13.13
C GLU A 120 -2.33 -13.99 -13.01
N SER A 121 -2.83 -14.71 -12.01
CA SER A 121 -4.24 -14.68 -11.64
C SER A 121 -4.62 -13.31 -11.10
N SER A 122 -5.93 -12.99 -11.09
CA SER A 122 -6.42 -11.71 -10.58
C SER A 122 -6.01 -11.48 -9.12
N ALA A 123 -6.06 -12.53 -8.29
CA ALA A 123 -5.67 -12.43 -6.88
C ALA A 123 -4.15 -12.17 -6.72
N GLN A 124 -3.32 -12.83 -7.54
CA GLN A 124 -1.88 -12.60 -7.56
C GLN A 124 -1.55 -11.19 -8.05
N LEU A 125 -2.28 -10.68 -9.05
CA LEU A 125 -2.10 -9.33 -9.57
C LEU A 125 -2.35 -8.28 -8.49
N ASP A 126 -3.39 -8.44 -7.69
CA ASP A 126 -3.72 -7.48 -6.64
C ASP A 126 -2.60 -7.40 -5.58
N SER A 127 -2.08 -8.55 -5.15
CA SER A 127 -1.00 -8.57 -4.16
C SER A 127 0.35 -8.09 -4.72
N LEU A 128 0.62 -8.37 -6.01
CA LEU A 128 1.80 -7.83 -6.69
C LEU A 128 1.70 -6.32 -6.91
N ALA A 129 0.50 -5.81 -7.21
CA ALA A 129 0.27 -4.37 -7.29
C ALA A 129 0.53 -3.70 -5.94
N ALA A 130 0.09 -4.31 -4.84
CA ALA A 130 0.39 -3.83 -3.49
C ALA A 130 1.91 -3.81 -3.22
N GLN A 131 2.64 -4.83 -3.67
CA GLN A 131 4.11 -4.87 -3.58
C GLN A 131 4.74 -3.69 -4.30
N LEU A 132 4.32 -3.41 -5.53
CA LEU A 132 4.87 -2.30 -6.33
C LEU A 132 4.55 -0.93 -5.71
N ILE A 133 3.35 -0.78 -5.17
CA ILE A 133 2.94 0.44 -4.45
C ILE A 133 3.87 0.66 -3.26
N LEU A 134 4.10 -0.36 -2.47
CA LEU A 134 4.91 -0.25 -1.25
C LEU A 134 6.39 -0.01 -1.57
N GLU A 135 6.95 -0.69 -2.56
CA GLU A 135 8.32 -0.46 -3.01
C GLU A 135 8.50 0.97 -3.54
N GLY A 136 7.52 1.46 -4.29
CA GLY A 136 7.52 2.85 -4.76
C GLY A 136 7.47 3.85 -3.60
N TRP A 137 6.67 3.57 -2.58
CA TRP A 137 6.61 4.43 -1.39
C TRP A 137 7.94 4.47 -0.64
N PHE A 138 8.62 3.33 -0.48
CA PHE A 138 9.95 3.31 0.12
C PHE A 138 10.97 4.11 -0.68
N SER A 139 10.87 4.10 -2.02
CA SER A 139 11.74 4.92 -2.86
C SER A 139 11.53 6.42 -2.59
N PHE A 140 10.29 6.87 -2.48
CA PHE A 140 10.00 8.27 -2.14
C PHE A 140 10.42 8.62 -0.72
N LEU A 141 10.29 7.69 0.21
CA LEU A 141 10.76 7.88 1.58
C LEU A 141 12.28 8.09 1.60
N GLU A 142 13.03 7.31 0.84
CA GLU A 142 14.48 7.43 0.70
C GLU A 142 14.87 8.76 0.05
N GLU A 143 14.13 9.23 -0.94
CA GLU A 143 14.37 10.53 -1.56
C GLU A 143 14.17 11.68 -0.58
N LYS A 144 13.12 11.62 0.23
CA LYS A 144 12.85 12.65 1.25
C LYS A 144 13.86 12.63 2.38
N PHE A 145 14.29 11.46 2.80
CA PHE A 145 15.20 11.24 3.92
C PHE A 145 16.40 10.38 3.50
N PRO A 146 17.30 10.91 2.66
CA PRO A 146 18.45 10.13 2.20
C PRO A 146 19.28 9.60 3.36
N ARG A 147 19.80 8.39 3.21
CA ARG A 147 20.72 7.83 4.18
C ARG A 147 22.00 8.63 4.19
N GLN A 148 22.51 8.92 5.39
CA GLN A 148 23.76 9.65 5.52
C GLN A 148 24.92 8.73 5.12
N PRO A 149 25.90 9.23 4.34
CA PRO A 149 27.11 8.48 4.10
C PRO A 149 27.87 8.27 5.40
N PHE A 150 28.57 7.15 5.49
CA PHE A 150 29.37 6.84 6.66
C PHE A 150 30.55 7.77 6.82
#